data_29f63cb7be99ed8f0fc7575af66ef55f
#
_entry.id   29f63cb7be99ed8f0fc7575af66ef55f
#
_cell.length_a   1.000
_cell.length_b   1.000
_cell.length_c   1.000
_cell.angle_alpha   90.00
_cell.angle_beta   90.00
_cell.angle_gamma   90.00
#
_symmetry.space_group_name_H-M   'P 1'
#
loop_
_entity.id
_entity.type
_entity.pdbx_description
1 polymer ?
#
loop_
_entity_poly.entity_id
_entity_poly.type
_entity_poly.pdbx_seq_one_letter_code
_entity_poly.pdbx_strand_id
1 'polypeptide(L)'
;MNNVASLKALYIALGGDSADVAEASTIVDVLNAIAVLLGGDGDAVTNAEAIDNITSVASALVPDYEDIDVTPTTSEQEITATSGKTLRKVTVAAVTAAIDDNITAGNIKDGVTILGVTGTYDGT
;
A
#
# COMPACT_ATOMS: atom_id res chain seq x y z
N MET A 1 -26.04 -1.41 -25.16
CA MET A 1 -24.63 -1.07 -25.39
C MET A 1 -23.91 -2.33 -25.87
N ASN A 2 -23.17 -2.27 -26.97
CA ASN A 2 -22.37 -3.42 -27.42
C ASN A 2 -21.01 -3.46 -26.69
N ASN A 3 -20.26 -4.54 -26.89
CA ASN A 3 -18.99 -4.73 -26.17
C ASN A 3 -17.95 -3.64 -26.51
N VAL A 4 -17.90 -3.14 -27.74
CA VAL A 4 -16.98 -2.05 -28.12
C VAL A 4 -17.34 -0.78 -27.38
N ALA A 5 -18.60 -0.39 -27.33
CA ALA A 5 -19.05 0.79 -26.61
C ALA A 5 -18.82 0.67 -25.09
N SER A 6 -19.05 -0.51 -24.53
CA SER A 6 -18.77 -0.79 -23.11
C SER A 6 -17.29 -0.68 -22.78
N LEU A 7 -16.40 -1.19 -23.64
CA LEU A 7 -14.95 -1.11 -23.46
C LEU A 7 -14.43 0.32 -23.64
N LYS A 8 -14.99 1.11 -24.59
CA LYS A 8 -14.69 2.55 -24.71
C LYS A 8 -15.03 3.29 -23.42
N ALA A 9 -16.18 3.00 -22.82
CA ALA A 9 -16.58 3.58 -21.55
C ALA A 9 -15.61 3.20 -20.42
N LEU A 10 -15.14 1.94 -20.39
CA LEU A 10 -14.12 1.49 -19.42
C LEU A 10 -12.79 2.23 -19.64
N TYR A 11 -12.33 2.37 -20.88
CA TYR A 11 -11.10 3.11 -21.19
C TYR A 11 -11.15 4.54 -20.63
N ILE A 12 -12.26 5.24 -20.88
CA ILE A 12 -12.47 6.61 -20.38
C ILE A 12 -12.52 6.64 -18.86
N ALA A 13 -13.20 5.69 -18.23
CA ALA A 13 -13.29 5.57 -16.77
C ALA A 13 -11.92 5.31 -16.12
N LEU A 14 -10.99 4.67 -16.83
CA LEU A 14 -9.60 4.46 -16.38
C LEU A 14 -8.71 5.70 -16.58
N GLY A 15 -9.24 6.78 -17.15
CA GLY A 15 -8.53 8.03 -17.35
C GLY A 15 -8.03 8.27 -18.78
N GLY A 16 -8.44 7.43 -19.74
CA GLY A 16 -8.12 7.61 -21.16
C GLY A 16 -8.92 8.73 -21.81
N ASP A 17 -8.38 9.34 -22.86
CA ASP A 17 -9.08 10.35 -23.65
C ASP A 17 -10.04 9.69 -24.64
N SER A 18 -11.27 10.17 -24.68
CA SER A 18 -12.29 9.67 -25.63
C SER A 18 -11.88 9.80 -27.09
N ALA A 19 -11.03 10.76 -27.43
CA ALA A 19 -10.52 10.95 -28.78
C ALA A 19 -9.64 9.77 -29.24
N ASP A 20 -8.89 9.15 -28.32
CA ASP A 20 -7.97 8.05 -28.64
C ASP A 20 -8.71 6.78 -29.10
N VAL A 21 -9.95 6.61 -28.68
CA VAL A 21 -10.79 5.44 -29.02
C VAL A 21 -11.97 5.78 -29.93
N ALA A 22 -12.06 7.03 -30.42
CA ALA A 22 -13.18 7.48 -31.25
C ALA A 22 -13.35 6.60 -32.49
N GLU A 23 -12.25 6.31 -33.16
CA GLU A 23 -12.21 5.52 -34.41
C GLU A 23 -12.11 4.00 -34.17
N ALA A 24 -11.92 3.56 -32.94
CA ALA A 24 -11.84 2.14 -32.61
C ALA A 24 -13.16 1.44 -32.89
N SER A 25 -13.14 0.42 -33.76
CA SER A 25 -14.32 -0.29 -34.24
C SER A 25 -14.42 -1.74 -33.78
N THR A 26 -13.35 -2.29 -33.24
CA THR A 26 -13.29 -3.68 -32.78
C THR A 26 -12.94 -3.75 -31.28
N ILE A 27 -13.22 -4.92 -30.69
CA ILE A 27 -12.84 -5.19 -29.30
C ILE A 27 -11.31 -5.09 -29.14
N VAL A 28 -10.54 -5.66 -30.05
CA VAL A 28 -9.07 -5.63 -29.97
C VAL A 28 -8.50 -4.21 -30.05
N ASP A 29 -9.12 -3.31 -30.83
CA ASP A 29 -8.68 -1.92 -30.89
C ASP A 29 -8.78 -1.23 -29.51
N VAL A 30 -9.90 -1.42 -28.82
CA VAL A 30 -10.10 -0.80 -27.50
C VAL A 30 -9.27 -1.49 -26.43
N LEU A 31 -9.11 -2.81 -26.48
CA LEU A 31 -8.23 -3.55 -25.56
C LEU A 31 -6.77 -3.11 -25.72
N ASN A 32 -6.30 -2.89 -26.95
CA ASN A 32 -4.96 -2.34 -27.17
C ASN A 32 -4.81 -0.93 -26.57
N ALA A 33 -5.81 -0.07 -26.72
CA ALA A 33 -5.79 1.24 -26.08
C ALA A 33 -5.73 1.13 -24.57
N ILE A 34 -6.49 0.21 -23.96
CA ILE A 34 -6.43 -0.05 -22.51
C ILE A 34 -5.04 -0.57 -22.09
N ALA A 35 -4.45 -1.49 -22.85
CA ALA A 35 -3.12 -2.01 -22.57
C ALA A 35 -2.08 -0.87 -22.53
N VAL A 36 -2.08 0.00 -23.55
CA VAL A 36 -1.17 1.16 -23.62
C VAL A 36 -1.41 2.14 -22.47
N LEU A 37 -2.67 2.43 -22.14
CA LEU A 37 -3.03 3.31 -21.02
C LEU A 37 -2.45 2.81 -19.70
N LEU A 38 -2.40 1.48 -19.51
CA LEU A 38 -1.83 0.84 -18.32
C LEU A 38 -0.31 0.62 -18.40
N GLY A 39 0.34 1.05 -19.49
CA GLY A 39 1.79 0.94 -19.67
C GLY A 39 2.25 -0.36 -20.35
N GLY A 40 1.35 -1.10 -20.98
CA GLY A 40 1.62 -2.34 -21.69
C GLY A 40 1.74 -2.18 -23.20
N ASP A 41 1.85 -3.34 -23.88
CA ASP A 41 1.92 -3.44 -25.32
C ASP A 41 0.51 -3.31 -25.94
N GLY A 42 0.38 -2.50 -27.00
CA GLY A 42 -0.86 -2.23 -27.72
C GLY A 42 -0.92 -2.80 -29.14
N ASP A 43 -0.04 -3.72 -29.50
CA ASP A 43 0.10 -4.24 -30.87
C ASP A 43 -0.58 -5.60 -31.08
N ALA A 44 -1.43 -6.04 -30.15
CA ALA A 44 -2.14 -7.30 -30.28
C ALA A 44 -3.06 -7.32 -31.51
N VAL A 45 -3.10 -8.46 -32.19
CA VAL A 45 -3.97 -8.69 -33.34
C VAL A 45 -5.20 -9.55 -33.01
N THR A 46 -5.22 -10.15 -31.85
CA THR A 46 -6.35 -10.91 -31.33
C THR A 46 -6.78 -10.40 -29.95
N ASN A 47 -8.05 -10.67 -29.60
CA ASN A 47 -8.55 -10.32 -28.25
C ASN A 47 -7.76 -11.03 -27.14
N ALA A 48 -7.36 -12.28 -27.37
CA ALA A 48 -6.60 -13.06 -26.39
C ALA A 48 -5.23 -12.43 -26.10
N GLU A 49 -4.49 -12.04 -27.16
CA GLU A 49 -3.20 -11.35 -27.01
C GLU A 49 -3.36 -10.02 -26.28
N ALA A 50 -4.39 -9.24 -26.63
CA ALA A 50 -4.65 -7.96 -25.97
C ALA A 50 -4.98 -8.14 -24.48
N ILE A 51 -5.75 -9.17 -24.13
CA ILE A 51 -6.04 -9.52 -22.73
C ILE A 51 -4.77 -9.96 -22.01
N ASP A 52 -3.90 -10.75 -22.64
CA ASP A 52 -2.63 -11.16 -22.06
C ASP A 52 -1.71 -9.95 -21.82
N ASN A 53 -1.67 -9.00 -22.75
CA ASN A 53 -0.92 -7.75 -22.58
C ASN A 53 -1.43 -6.92 -21.41
N ILE A 54 -2.75 -6.81 -21.24
CA ILE A 54 -3.36 -6.14 -20.08
C ILE A 54 -3.03 -6.89 -18.80
N THR A 55 -3.18 -8.21 -18.80
CA THR A 55 -2.90 -9.07 -17.63
C THR A 55 -1.45 -8.92 -17.16
N SER A 56 -0.50 -8.81 -18.07
CA SER A 56 0.92 -8.65 -17.76
C SER A 56 1.22 -7.36 -16.98
N VAL A 57 0.49 -6.28 -17.23
CA VAL A 57 0.69 -4.99 -16.54
C VAL A 57 -0.25 -4.82 -15.34
N ALA A 58 -1.44 -5.41 -15.38
CA ALA A 58 -2.44 -5.27 -14.32
C ALA A 58 -1.93 -5.81 -12.96
N SER A 59 -1.17 -6.90 -12.97
CA SER A 59 -0.60 -7.47 -11.75
C SER A 59 0.38 -6.52 -11.06
N ALA A 60 1.10 -5.68 -11.84
CA ALA A 60 2.01 -4.67 -11.31
C ALA A 60 1.27 -3.45 -10.72
N LEU A 61 -0.02 -3.27 -11.04
CA LEU A 61 -0.86 -2.20 -10.49
C LEU A 61 -1.48 -2.57 -9.13
N VAL A 62 -1.45 -3.84 -8.76
CA VAL A 62 -1.91 -4.30 -7.45
C VAL A 62 -0.75 -4.16 -6.47
N PRO A 63 -0.85 -3.29 -5.45
CA PRO A 63 0.23 -3.14 -4.48
C PRO A 63 0.50 -4.43 -3.72
N ASP A 64 1.76 -4.78 -3.55
CA ASP A 64 2.17 -5.80 -2.59
C ASP A 64 2.23 -5.14 -1.21
N TYR A 65 1.24 -5.39 -0.39
CA TYR A 65 1.12 -4.78 0.92
C TYR A 65 1.90 -5.54 1.98
N GLU A 66 2.41 -4.79 2.96
CA GLU A 66 2.93 -5.36 4.19
C GLU A 66 2.40 -4.64 5.43
N ASP A 67 2.29 -5.38 6.51
CA ASP A 67 1.99 -4.87 7.84
C ASP A 67 3.27 -4.95 8.68
N ILE A 68 3.58 -3.92 9.45
CA ILE A 68 4.76 -3.86 10.31
C ILE A 68 4.33 -3.65 11.75
N ASP A 69 4.86 -4.49 12.63
CA ASP A 69 4.72 -4.34 14.08
C ASP A 69 5.98 -3.66 14.63
N VAL A 70 5.80 -2.63 15.43
CA VAL A 70 6.87 -1.82 16.00
C VAL A 70 6.84 -1.91 17.52
N THR A 71 7.98 -2.25 18.12
CA THR A 71 8.18 -2.09 19.56
C THR A 71 8.83 -0.73 19.79
N PRO A 72 8.21 0.15 20.59
CA PRO A 72 8.78 1.47 20.87
C PRO A 72 10.14 1.37 21.57
N THR A 73 11.02 2.32 21.23
CA THR A 73 12.31 2.51 21.91
C THR A 73 12.45 3.96 22.37
N THR A 74 13.51 4.28 23.08
CA THR A 74 13.83 5.64 23.50
C THR A 74 14.46 6.49 22.40
N SER A 75 14.73 5.89 21.24
CA SER A 75 15.31 6.56 20.07
C SER A 75 14.28 6.69 18.97
N GLU A 76 14.50 7.63 18.07
CA GLU A 76 13.72 7.75 16.84
C GLU A 76 13.77 6.45 16.04
N GLN A 77 12.62 6.06 15.50
CA GLN A 77 12.48 4.87 14.66
C GLN A 77 11.85 5.28 13.35
N GLU A 78 12.58 5.10 12.26
CA GLU A 78 12.05 5.30 10.91
C GLU A 78 11.42 3.99 10.42
N ILE A 79 10.15 4.06 10.01
CA ILE A 79 9.40 2.90 9.53
C ILE A 79 9.18 3.09 8.03
N THR A 80 9.88 2.29 7.26
CA THR A 80 9.78 2.28 5.79
C THR A 80 9.33 0.93 5.30
N ALA A 81 8.62 0.92 4.16
CA ALA A 81 8.26 -0.32 3.51
C ALA A 81 9.49 -1.06 2.99
N THR A 82 9.44 -2.39 3.01
CA THR A 82 10.41 -3.22 2.30
C THR A 82 10.41 -2.84 0.81
N SER A 83 11.58 -2.89 0.16
CA SER A 83 11.69 -2.56 -1.26
C SER A 83 10.67 -3.33 -2.10
N GLY A 84 9.92 -2.61 -2.92
CA GLY A 84 8.85 -3.16 -3.76
C GLY A 84 7.51 -3.38 -3.05
N LYS A 85 7.41 -3.06 -1.75
CA LYS A 85 6.17 -3.19 -0.98
C LYS A 85 5.58 -1.84 -0.59
N THR A 86 4.31 -1.85 -0.22
CA THR A 86 3.56 -0.69 0.26
C THR A 86 3.06 -0.96 1.67
N LEU A 87 3.37 -0.06 2.60
CA LEU A 87 2.82 -0.15 3.96
C LEU A 87 1.30 -0.04 3.92
N ARG A 88 0.62 -1.04 4.46
CA ARG A 88 -0.83 -1.03 4.66
C ARG A 88 -1.18 -0.67 6.09
N LYS A 89 -0.43 -1.19 7.06
CA LYS A 89 -0.68 -1.02 8.47
C LYS A 89 0.62 -1.00 9.25
N VAL A 90 0.73 -0.07 10.17
CA VAL A 90 1.78 -0.08 11.20
C VAL A 90 1.09 -0.22 12.55
N THR A 91 1.45 -1.25 13.31
CA THR A 91 0.98 -1.44 14.67
C THR A 91 2.12 -1.13 15.64
N VAL A 92 1.93 -0.13 16.47
CA VAL A 92 2.91 0.21 17.52
C VAL A 92 2.45 -0.43 18.81
N ALA A 93 3.30 -1.25 19.42
CA ALA A 93 3.02 -1.87 20.71
C ALA A 93 2.84 -0.82 21.80
N ALA A 94 2.11 -1.16 22.84
CA ALA A 94 1.97 -0.27 23.99
C ALA A 94 3.33 0.01 24.63
N VAL A 95 3.56 1.27 25.02
CA VAL A 95 4.75 1.64 25.78
C VAL A 95 4.65 1.05 27.18
N THR A 96 5.67 0.33 27.60
CA THR A 96 5.77 -0.28 28.94
C THR A 96 7.04 0.18 29.64
N ALA A 97 7.19 -0.16 30.89
CA ALA A 97 8.40 0.16 31.68
C ALA A 97 9.69 -0.42 31.07
N ALA A 98 9.57 -1.46 30.20
CA ALA A 98 10.70 -2.05 29.52
C ALA A 98 11.35 -1.10 28.48
N ILE A 99 10.74 0.06 28.19
CA ILE A 99 11.32 1.06 27.29
C ILE A 99 12.59 1.70 27.85
N ASP A 100 12.74 1.73 29.20
CA ASP A 100 13.92 2.28 29.84
C ASP A 100 14.20 1.49 31.14
N ASP A 101 15.43 0.95 31.23
CA ASP A 101 15.87 0.13 32.40
C ASP A 101 15.88 0.89 33.73
N ASN A 102 15.82 2.23 33.68
CA ASN A 102 15.73 3.06 34.87
C ASN A 102 14.31 3.19 35.44
N ILE A 103 13.30 2.71 34.75
CA ILE A 103 11.91 2.68 35.22
C ILE A 103 11.74 1.48 36.18
N THR A 104 12.32 1.62 37.34
CA THR A 104 12.27 0.63 38.43
C THR A 104 11.70 1.25 39.72
N ALA A 105 11.08 0.45 40.56
CA ALA A 105 10.45 0.94 41.79
C ALA A 105 11.43 1.76 42.67
N GLY A 106 12.70 1.33 42.74
CA GLY A 106 13.72 2.02 43.52
C GLY A 106 14.14 3.40 43.00
N ASN A 107 13.86 3.69 41.74
CA ASN A 107 14.17 4.98 41.09
C ASN A 107 12.96 5.94 41.05
N ILE A 108 11.78 5.44 41.38
CA ILE A 108 10.53 6.22 41.35
C ILE A 108 10.15 6.57 42.78
N LYS A 109 9.78 7.84 43.02
CA LYS A 109 9.33 8.30 44.32
C LYS A 109 8.19 7.44 44.84
N ASP A 110 8.24 7.14 46.16
CA ASP A 110 7.22 6.35 46.83
C ASP A 110 5.80 6.87 46.58
N GLY A 111 4.90 5.96 46.20
CA GLY A 111 3.52 6.24 45.88
C GLY A 111 3.26 6.81 44.48
N VAL A 112 4.30 7.08 43.67
CA VAL A 112 4.16 7.50 42.25
C VAL A 112 4.21 6.26 41.33
N THR A 113 3.33 6.21 40.36
CA THR A 113 3.33 5.12 39.38
C THR A 113 3.70 5.65 37.98
N ILE A 114 4.68 5.04 37.34
CA ILE A 114 5.11 5.33 35.96
C ILE A 114 5.06 4.05 35.14
N LEU A 115 4.31 4.04 34.06
CA LEU A 115 4.15 2.87 33.16
C LEU A 115 3.88 1.56 33.91
N GLY A 116 3.03 1.63 34.95
CA GLY A 116 2.63 0.47 35.75
C GLY A 116 3.62 0.07 36.87
N VAL A 117 4.77 0.75 37.00
CA VAL A 117 5.73 0.53 38.10
C VAL A 117 5.47 1.54 39.20
N THR A 118 5.09 1.07 40.39
CA THR A 118 4.90 1.93 41.56
C THR A 118 6.23 2.10 42.32
N GLY A 119 6.58 3.35 42.56
CA GLY A 119 7.82 3.73 43.23
C GLY A 119 7.88 3.36 44.68
N THR A 120 9.12 3.16 45.16
CA THR A 120 9.45 2.90 46.58
C THR A 120 10.60 3.78 47.06
N TYR A 121 11.08 4.74 46.23
CA TYR A 121 12.15 5.64 46.62
C TYR A 121 11.63 6.71 47.61
N ASP A 122 12.11 6.69 48.84
CA ASP A 122 11.68 7.58 49.91
C ASP A 122 12.58 8.82 50.09
N GLY A 123 13.63 8.96 49.27
CA GLY A 123 14.55 10.08 49.34
C GLY A 123 15.77 9.86 50.24
N THR A 124 15.99 8.63 50.68
CA THR A 124 17.14 8.29 51.53
C THR A 124 18.22 7.48 50.86
#